data_29ac16b612c0c511cc904ac689087965
#
_entry.id   29ac16b612c0c511cc904ac689087965
#
_cell.length_a   1.000
_cell.length_b   1.000
_cell.length_c   1.000
_cell.angle_alpha   90.00
_cell.angle_beta   90.00
_cell.angle_gamma   90.00
#
_symmetry.space_group_name_H-M   'P 1'
#
loop_
_entity.id
_entity.type
_entity.pdbx_description
1 polymer ?
#
loop_
_entity_poly.entity_id
_entity_poly.type
_entity_poly.pdbx_seq_one_letter_code
_entity_poly.pdbx_strand_id
1 'polypeptide(L)'
;QLSGWQWNGLSWYYYLDGCRLTGMQNIDDSLYYLDPARDGAMSCGWIFTENKWYYAGPSGALASGWQFIGDQWYWFDSLSSCSMATGRRVIDGHPYLLGTYGLING
;
A
#
# COMPACT_ATOMS: atom_id res chain seq x y z
N GLN A 1 18.33 -22.50 -0.36
CA GLN A 1 17.00 -22.00 -0.76
C GLN A 1 16.99 -20.48 -0.73
N LEU A 2 16.22 -19.91 -1.66
CA LEU A 2 16.09 -18.46 -1.71
C LEU A 2 15.23 -17.94 -0.57
N SER A 3 15.68 -16.87 0.04
CA SER A 3 14.90 -16.13 1.02
C SER A 3 15.22 -14.65 0.86
N GLY A 4 14.19 -13.80 1.04
CA GLY A 4 14.37 -12.38 0.95
C GLY A 4 14.04 -11.82 -0.44
N TRP A 5 14.40 -10.57 -0.64
CA TRP A 5 14.12 -9.85 -1.88
C TRP A 5 15.05 -10.29 -3.00
N GLN A 6 14.46 -10.50 -4.19
CA GLN A 6 15.21 -10.88 -5.39
C GLN A 6 14.80 -9.98 -6.55
N TRP A 7 15.77 -9.44 -7.26
CA TRP A 7 15.57 -8.58 -8.43
C TRP A 7 15.87 -9.38 -9.69
N ASN A 8 14.92 -9.41 -10.63
CA ASN A 8 15.11 -10.19 -11.87
C ASN A 8 15.42 -9.34 -13.10
N GLY A 9 15.72 -8.05 -12.89
CA GLY A 9 15.96 -7.12 -14.00
C GLY A 9 14.76 -6.27 -14.36
N LEU A 10 13.57 -6.66 -13.92
CA LEU A 10 12.33 -5.94 -14.19
C LEU A 10 11.54 -5.64 -12.93
N SER A 11 11.53 -6.55 -11.96
CA SER A 11 10.70 -6.42 -10.77
C SER A 11 11.37 -7.06 -9.57
N TRP A 12 10.92 -6.64 -8.38
CA TRP A 12 11.32 -7.25 -7.13
C TRP A 12 10.31 -8.32 -6.74
N TYR A 13 10.82 -9.43 -6.21
CA TYR A 13 10.03 -10.54 -5.70
C TYR A 13 10.54 -10.91 -4.33
N TYR A 14 9.68 -11.44 -3.48
CA TYR A 14 10.08 -11.85 -2.15
C TYR A 14 9.87 -13.34 -1.98
N TYR A 15 10.92 -14.01 -1.52
CA TYR A 15 10.92 -15.45 -1.30
C TYR A 15 11.06 -15.79 0.17
N LEU A 16 10.41 -16.86 0.58
CA LEU A 16 10.59 -17.43 1.92
C LEU A 16 10.77 -18.93 1.75
N ASP A 17 11.96 -19.40 2.11
CA ASP A 17 12.34 -20.82 2.00
C ASP A 17 12.09 -21.38 0.59
N GLY A 18 12.45 -20.60 -0.41
CA GLY A 18 12.33 -20.99 -1.79
C GLY A 18 10.97 -20.76 -2.41
N CYS A 19 10.00 -20.32 -1.63
CA CYS A 19 8.64 -20.05 -2.12
C CYS A 19 8.44 -18.56 -2.36
N ARG A 20 7.96 -18.22 -3.56
CA ARG A 20 7.66 -16.83 -3.90
C ARG A 20 6.33 -16.43 -3.25
N LEU A 21 6.36 -15.36 -2.48
CA LEU A 21 5.14 -14.88 -1.82
C LEU A 21 4.33 -13.99 -2.74
N THR A 22 3.02 -13.97 -2.53
CA THR A 22 2.10 -13.12 -3.29
C THR A 22 1.10 -12.49 -2.32
N GLY A 23 0.44 -11.44 -2.79
CA GLY A 23 -0.56 -10.75 -2.01
C GLY A 23 0.04 -9.75 -1.04
N MET A 24 -0.76 -9.34 -0.07
CA MET A 24 -0.32 -8.40 0.94
C MET A 24 0.55 -9.12 1.96
N GLN A 25 1.78 -8.64 2.15
CA GLN A 25 2.73 -9.26 3.07
C GLN A 25 3.36 -8.21 3.97
N ASN A 26 3.51 -8.56 5.25
CA ASN A 26 4.25 -7.73 6.19
C ASN A 26 5.69 -8.22 6.23
N ILE A 27 6.60 -7.38 5.79
CA ILE A 27 8.01 -7.73 5.68
C ILE A 27 8.82 -6.64 6.40
N ASP A 28 9.55 -7.01 7.45
CA ASP A 28 10.37 -6.07 8.23
C ASP A 28 9.59 -4.84 8.67
N ASP A 29 8.39 -5.08 9.23
CA ASP A 29 7.51 -4.06 9.80
C ASP A 29 6.91 -3.10 8.76
N SER A 30 6.96 -3.45 7.49
CA SER A 30 6.31 -2.69 6.44
C SER A 30 5.42 -3.60 5.61
N LEU A 31 4.31 -3.06 5.12
CA LEU A 31 3.43 -3.82 4.26
C LEU A 31 3.82 -3.61 2.81
N TYR A 32 3.80 -4.69 2.06
CA TYR A 32 4.07 -4.67 0.62
C TYR A 32 2.97 -5.44 -0.09
N TYR A 33 2.68 -5.04 -1.31
CA TYR A 33 1.75 -5.79 -2.14
C TYR A 33 2.51 -6.48 -3.25
N LEU A 34 2.49 -7.81 -3.22
CA LEU A 34 3.15 -8.65 -4.23
C LEU A 34 2.04 -9.16 -5.13
N ASP A 35 1.93 -8.58 -6.30
CA ASP A 35 0.76 -8.71 -7.16
C ASP A 35 0.59 -10.12 -7.70
N PRO A 36 -0.46 -10.86 -7.29
CA PRO A 36 -0.66 -12.23 -7.80
C PRO A 36 -0.88 -12.28 -9.31
N ALA A 37 -1.45 -11.22 -9.90
CA ALA A 37 -1.66 -11.17 -11.34
C ALA A 37 -0.37 -10.98 -12.11
N ARG A 38 0.73 -10.64 -11.42
CA ARG A 38 2.05 -10.46 -12.01
C ARG A 38 3.07 -11.38 -11.37
N ASP A 39 2.61 -12.56 -10.95
CA ASP A 39 3.45 -13.61 -10.36
C ASP A 39 4.18 -13.19 -9.09
N GLY A 40 3.62 -12.24 -8.36
CA GLY A 40 4.21 -11.79 -7.10
C GLY A 40 5.14 -10.59 -7.24
N ALA A 41 5.12 -9.90 -8.40
CA ALA A 41 5.93 -8.71 -8.58
C ALA A 41 5.51 -7.62 -7.60
N MET A 42 6.49 -6.99 -6.95
CA MET A 42 6.22 -5.90 -6.01
C MET A 42 5.59 -4.73 -6.74
N SER A 43 4.48 -4.22 -6.20
CA SER A 43 3.77 -3.10 -6.79
C SER A 43 4.19 -1.79 -6.14
N CYS A 44 4.21 -0.73 -6.94
CA CYS A 44 4.45 0.63 -6.48
C CYS A 44 3.34 1.53 -7.01
N GLY A 45 3.12 2.67 -6.35
CA GLY A 45 2.06 3.58 -6.74
C GLY A 45 0.71 3.12 -6.23
N TRP A 46 -0.34 3.49 -6.95
CA TRP A 46 -1.69 3.15 -6.54
C TRP A 46 -1.99 1.67 -6.73
N ILE A 47 -2.63 1.07 -5.74
CA ILE A 47 -2.98 -0.36 -5.75
C ILE A 47 -4.45 -0.47 -5.35
N PHE A 48 -5.23 -1.16 -6.17
CA PHE A 48 -6.64 -1.43 -5.85
C PHE A 48 -6.82 -2.94 -5.72
N THR A 49 -7.16 -3.39 -4.52
CA THR A 49 -7.39 -4.80 -4.26
C THR A 49 -8.39 -4.96 -3.12
N GLU A 50 -9.22 -5.98 -3.21
CA GLU A 50 -10.24 -6.28 -2.19
C GLU A 50 -11.13 -5.08 -1.88
N ASN A 51 -11.47 -4.33 -2.94
CA ASN A 51 -12.34 -3.15 -2.88
C ASN A 51 -11.77 -2.00 -2.06
N LYS A 52 -10.44 -1.96 -1.93
CA LYS A 52 -9.76 -0.89 -1.20
C LYS A 52 -8.58 -0.38 -1.99
N TRP A 53 -8.28 0.90 -1.79
CA TRP A 53 -7.13 1.54 -2.42
C TRP A 53 -5.98 1.64 -1.45
N TYR A 54 -4.77 1.45 -1.97
CA TYR A 54 -3.52 1.56 -1.22
C TYR A 54 -2.53 2.35 -2.07
N TYR A 55 -1.54 2.91 -1.43
CA TYR A 55 -0.48 3.59 -2.17
C TYR A 55 0.88 3.13 -1.66
N ALA A 56 1.71 2.64 -2.58
CA ALA A 56 3.06 2.19 -2.25
C ALA A 56 4.06 3.20 -2.78
N GLY A 57 5.04 3.53 -1.95
CA GLY A 57 6.11 4.42 -2.35
C GLY A 57 7.13 3.75 -3.27
N PRO A 58 8.19 4.46 -3.64
CA PRO A 58 9.19 3.90 -4.56
C PRO A 58 9.87 2.64 -4.04
N SER A 59 9.95 2.48 -2.72
CA SER A 59 10.52 1.27 -2.12
C SER A 59 9.55 0.11 -2.10
N GLY A 60 8.27 0.35 -2.45
CA GLY A 60 7.23 -0.65 -2.40
C GLY A 60 6.49 -0.71 -1.09
N ALA A 61 6.98 -0.07 -0.05
CA ALA A 61 6.31 -0.07 1.26
C ALA A 61 5.03 0.75 1.16
N LEU A 62 3.94 0.20 1.71
CA LEU A 62 2.66 0.90 1.69
C LEU A 62 2.70 2.12 2.59
N ALA A 63 2.16 3.24 2.08
CA ALA A 63 2.09 4.48 2.81
C ALA A 63 1.01 4.42 3.87
N SER A 64 1.22 5.12 4.98
CA SER A 64 0.22 5.28 6.03
C SER A 64 0.17 6.73 6.47
N GLY A 65 -0.97 7.12 7.10
CA GLY A 65 -1.15 8.50 7.53
C GLY A 65 -1.46 9.41 6.36
N TRP A 66 -1.21 10.70 6.55
CA TRP A 66 -1.45 11.69 5.51
C TRP A 66 -0.40 11.62 4.41
N GLN A 67 -0.86 11.58 3.18
CA GLN A 67 0.02 11.59 2.00
C GLN A 67 -0.51 12.59 0.99
N PHE A 68 0.37 13.42 0.45
CA PHE A 68 0.02 14.38 -0.59
C PHE A 68 0.41 13.80 -1.94
N ILE A 69 -0.57 13.40 -2.72
CA ILE A 69 -0.34 12.67 -3.98
C ILE A 69 -1.17 13.33 -5.08
N GLY A 70 -0.52 13.74 -6.16
CA GLY A 70 -1.22 14.32 -7.30
C GLY A 70 -2.03 15.56 -6.94
N ASP A 71 -1.48 16.42 -6.07
CA ASP A 71 -2.09 17.66 -5.62
C ASP A 71 -3.32 17.46 -4.74
N GLN A 72 -3.48 16.27 -4.15
CA GLN A 72 -4.56 15.98 -3.23
C GLN A 72 -4.03 15.26 -2.00
N TRP A 73 -4.66 15.52 -0.85
CA TRP A 73 -4.32 14.82 0.37
C TRP A 73 -5.15 13.57 0.51
N TYR A 74 -4.50 12.47 0.91
CA TYR A 74 -5.13 11.20 1.21
C TYR A 74 -4.70 10.75 2.59
N TRP A 75 -5.55 9.97 3.24
CA TRP A 75 -5.21 9.40 4.54
C TRP A 75 -5.34 7.89 4.46
N PHE A 76 -4.24 7.22 4.79
CA PHE A 76 -4.18 5.76 4.76
C PHE A 76 -4.16 5.27 6.19
N ASP A 77 -5.16 4.44 6.54
CA ASP A 77 -5.38 4.01 7.92
C ASP A 77 -4.48 2.82 8.26
N SER A 78 -3.47 3.06 9.08
CA SER A 78 -2.53 2.00 9.46
C SER A 78 -3.23 0.90 10.27
N LEU A 79 -4.35 1.20 10.91
CA LEU A 79 -5.11 0.19 11.64
C LEU A 79 -5.94 -0.69 10.72
N SER A 80 -6.13 -0.28 9.47
CA SER A 80 -6.86 -1.04 8.46
C SER A 80 -5.93 -1.47 7.34
N SER A 81 -4.74 -1.94 7.67
CA SER A 81 -3.73 -2.43 6.74
C SER A 81 -3.29 -1.37 5.72
N CYS A 82 -3.27 -0.11 6.15
CA CYS A 82 -2.86 1.02 5.31
C CYS A 82 -3.81 1.28 4.14
N SER A 83 -5.08 0.86 4.26
CA SER A 83 -6.06 1.15 3.22
C SER A 83 -6.48 2.62 3.26
N MET A 84 -6.80 3.16 2.08
CA MET A 84 -7.22 4.56 1.96
C MET A 84 -8.57 4.75 2.66
N ALA A 85 -8.63 5.76 3.54
CA ALA A 85 -9.88 6.09 4.22
C ALA A 85 -10.78 6.89 3.29
N THR A 86 -12.08 6.62 3.36
CA THR A 86 -13.08 7.38 2.63
C THR A 86 -14.25 7.68 3.56
N GLY A 87 -15.06 8.68 3.17
CA GLY A 87 -16.19 9.10 3.97
C GLY A 87 -15.76 10.06 5.07
N ARG A 88 -16.63 10.17 6.05
CA ARG A 88 -16.36 11.08 7.17
C ARG A 88 -15.47 10.39 8.20
N ARG A 89 -14.35 11.03 8.51
CA ARG A 89 -13.39 10.51 9.48
C ARG A 89 -12.97 11.58 10.46
N VAL A 90 -12.79 11.19 11.71
CA VAL A 90 -12.21 12.07 12.72
C VAL A 90 -10.76 11.61 12.92
N ILE A 91 -9.82 12.50 12.61
CA ILE A 91 -8.40 12.20 12.67
C ILE A 91 -7.74 13.23 13.56
N ASP A 92 -7.10 12.77 14.64
CA ASP A 92 -6.47 13.64 15.64
C ASP A 92 -7.42 14.71 16.16
N GLY A 93 -8.70 14.32 16.36
CA GLY A 93 -9.70 15.22 16.90
C GLY A 93 -10.33 16.17 15.89
N HIS A 94 -9.95 16.09 14.62
CA HIS A 94 -10.49 16.96 13.58
C HIS A 94 -11.33 16.16 12.59
N PRO A 95 -12.52 16.63 12.23
CA PRO A 95 -13.35 15.92 11.24
C PRO A 95 -12.90 16.25 9.83
N TYR A 96 -12.87 15.21 9.00
CA TYR A 96 -12.49 15.35 7.59
C TYR A 96 -13.49 14.58 6.74
N LEU A 97 -13.71 15.05 5.51
CA LEU A 97 -14.48 14.34 4.53
C LEU A 97 -13.55 13.90 3.40
N LEU A 98 -13.42 12.58 3.23
CA LEU A 98 -12.48 12.00 2.28
C LEU A 98 -13.24 11.27 1.19
N GLY A 99 -12.91 11.55 -0.05
CA GLY A 99 -13.51 10.88 -1.19
C GLY A 99 -12.50 9.97 -1.87
N THR A 100 -12.95 9.34 -2.96
CA THR A 100 -12.09 8.45 -3.74
C THR A 100 -10.91 9.20 -4.34
N TYR A 101 -11.06 10.48 -4.57
CA TYR A 101 -10.00 11.32 -5.16
C TYR A 101 -9.36 12.24 -4.13
N GLY A 102 -9.41 11.86 -2.87
CA GLY A 102 -8.71 12.56 -1.83
C GLY A 102 -9.60 13.41 -0.93
N LEU A 103 -8.96 14.28 -0.16
CA LEU A 103 -9.66 15.13 0.80
C LEU A 103 -10.60 16.09 0.10
N ILE A 104 -11.87 16.04 0.50
CA ILE A 104 -12.89 16.91 -0.08
C ILE A 104 -12.96 18.22 0.71
N ASN A 105 -12.94 18.08 2.05
CA ASN A 105 -12.95 19.26 2.87
C ASN A 105 -12.25 18.95 4.19
N GLY A 106 -11.58 19.90 4.72
CA GLY A 106 -10.84 19.77 5.95
C GLY A 106 -10.69 21.10 6.62
#